data_4b8687a9a0410f86216a85af290d844e
#
_entry.id   4b8687a9a0410f86216a85af290d844e
#
_cell.length_a   1.000
_cell.length_b   1.000
_cell.length_c   1.000
_cell.angle_alpha   90.00
_cell.angle_beta   90.00
_cell.angle_gamma   90.00
#
_symmetry.space_group_name_H-M   'P 1'
#
loop_
_entity.id
_entity.type
_entity.pdbx_description
1 polymer ?
#
loop_
_entity_poly.entity_id
_entity_poly.type
_entity_poly.pdbx_seq_one_letter_code
_entity_poly.pdbx_strand_id
1 'polypeptide(L)'
;NISRAKNVLESEDVYSAIECLKKLGVKIKKNKKKDYTIFGKGLGSLFAKKNTILNFGNSGTLARLLIGILSTTDNIELKIRGDHSLNRRSMRKLINLMSEFGATFLPKNKFQFPLKMISTELPIAINYRAGVSAQLKSAVILAGLNSYGTTTIIENEKSRDHTENILKLISNAIKIKKNKKKFILIVGKKTLNPLNIKVPGDPSSAAFFVALT
;
A
#
# COMPACT_ATOMS: atom_id res chain seq x y z
N ASN A 1 -10.83 2.93 -15.29
CA ASN A 1 -10.53 4.34 -14.95
C ASN A 1 -9.07 4.66 -15.28
N ILE A 2 -8.78 5.88 -15.73
CA ILE A 2 -7.44 6.31 -16.15
C ILE A 2 -6.95 7.38 -15.18
N SER A 3 -5.82 7.12 -14.51
CA SER A 3 -5.12 8.08 -13.65
C SER A 3 -3.84 8.56 -14.33
N ARG A 4 -3.40 9.76 -13.99
CA ARG A 4 -2.15 10.35 -14.52
C ARG A 4 -1.30 10.85 -13.37
N ALA A 5 0.00 10.50 -13.41
CA ALA A 5 0.99 10.98 -12.48
C ALA A 5 2.10 11.71 -13.25
N LYS A 6 2.30 12.98 -12.91
CA LYS A 6 3.37 13.83 -13.48
C LYS A 6 4.45 14.07 -12.44
N ASN A 7 5.67 14.34 -12.92
CA ASN A 7 6.84 14.61 -12.09
C ASN A 7 7.16 13.46 -11.11
N VAL A 8 6.95 12.22 -11.53
CA VAL A 8 7.24 11.02 -10.71
C VAL A 8 8.76 10.90 -10.55
N LEU A 9 9.22 10.67 -9.32
CA LEU A 9 10.62 10.35 -9.06
C LEU A 9 10.95 8.99 -9.68
N GLU A 10 11.87 8.96 -10.64
CA GLU A 10 12.29 7.73 -11.33
C GLU A 10 13.41 7.04 -10.51
N SER A 11 13.07 6.54 -9.32
CA SER A 11 13.93 5.77 -8.43
C SER A 11 13.69 4.27 -8.58
N GLU A 12 14.61 3.47 -8.05
CA GLU A 12 14.47 2.00 -8.01
C GLU A 12 13.19 1.56 -7.31
N ASP A 13 12.77 2.24 -6.23
CA ASP A 13 11.52 1.99 -5.52
C ASP A 13 10.30 2.13 -6.43
N VAL A 14 10.27 3.19 -7.25
CA VAL A 14 9.16 3.44 -8.19
C VAL A 14 9.18 2.43 -9.33
N TYR A 15 10.35 2.10 -9.86
CA TYR A 15 10.46 1.06 -10.89
C TYR A 15 10.01 -0.30 -10.34
N SER A 16 10.42 -0.68 -9.14
CA SER A 16 9.95 -1.90 -8.47
C SER A 16 8.42 -1.91 -8.31
N ALA A 17 7.82 -0.76 -7.95
CA ALA A 17 6.38 -0.62 -7.84
C ALA A 17 5.67 -0.81 -9.20
N ILE A 18 6.17 -0.18 -10.25
CA ILE A 18 5.64 -0.32 -11.62
C ILE A 18 5.68 -1.78 -12.07
N GLU A 19 6.80 -2.47 -11.88
CA GLU A 19 6.95 -3.87 -12.28
C GLU A 19 6.04 -4.80 -11.48
N CYS A 20 5.90 -4.59 -10.15
CA CYS A 20 4.96 -5.35 -9.33
C CYS A 20 3.51 -5.16 -9.82
N LEU A 21 3.09 -3.90 -10.08
CA LEU A 21 1.74 -3.60 -10.57
C LEU A 21 1.47 -4.18 -11.95
N LYS A 22 2.45 -4.16 -12.87
CA LYS A 22 2.33 -4.81 -14.18
C LYS A 22 2.12 -6.32 -14.04
N LYS A 23 2.88 -6.99 -13.17
CA LYS A 23 2.69 -8.43 -12.87
C LYS A 23 1.32 -8.75 -12.31
N LEU A 24 0.68 -7.78 -11.63
CA LEU A 24 -0.68 -7.86 -11.10
C LEU A 24 -1.73 -7.40 -12.11
N GLY A 25 -1.35 -7.25 -13.37
CA GLY A 25 -2.25 -6.98 -14.48
C GLY A 25 -2.61 -5.51 -14.69
N VAL A 26 -1.93 -4.57 -14.04
CA VAL A 26 -2.13 -3.13 -14.28
C VAL A 26 -1.33 -2.69 -15.50
N LYS A 27 -2.00 -2.07 -16.48
CA LYS A 27 -1.32 -1.44 -17.61
C LYS A 27 -0.82 -0.06 -17.19
N ILE A 28 0.49 0.15 -17.32
CA ILE A 28 1.14 1.43 -17.02
C ILE A 28 1.95 1.86 -18.24
N LYS A 29 1.68 3.07 -18.74
CA LYS A 29 2.37 3.66 -19.89
C LYS A 29 3.19 4.86 -19.41
N LYS A 30 4.48 4.89 -19.75
CA LYS A 30 5.32 6.07 -19.65
C LYS A 30 5.08 6.92 -20.88
N ASN A 31 4.60 8.16 -20.72
CA ASN A 31 4.32 9.08 -21.84
C ASN A 31 5.56 9.91 -22.20
N LYS A 32 6.17 10.55 -21.18
CA LYS A 32 7.38 11.37 -21.26
C LYS A 32 8.25 11.08 -20.04
N LYS A 33 9.42 11.70 -19.95
CA LYS A 33 10.24 11.66 -18.74
C LYS A 33 9.39 12.09 -17.53
N LYS A 34 9.36 11.26 -16.49
CA LYS A 34 8.61 11.47 -15.24
C LYS A 34 7.08 11.55 -15.36
N ASP A 35 6.49 11.23 -16.53
CA ASP A 35 5.03 11.26 -16.75
C ASP A 35 4.49 9.86 -17.04
N TYR A 36 3.46 9.43 -16.31
CA TYR A 36 2.88 8.10 -16.42
C TYR A 36 1.36 8.14 -16.50
N THR A 37 0.80 7.26 -17.33
CA THR A 37 -0.64 6.96 -17.38
C THR A 37 -0.86 5.56 -16.84
N ILE A 38 -1.75 5.44 -15.84
CA ILE A 38 -2.09 4.21 -15.15
C ILE A 38 -3.53 3.85 -15.50
N PHE A 39 -3.73 2.68 -16.10
CA PHE A 39 -5.05 2.13 -16.43
C PHE A 39 -5.54 1.28 -15.25
N GLY A 40 -6.21 1.96 -14.30
CA GLY A 40 -6.74 1.33 -13.10
C GLY A 40 -7.84 0.32 -13.41
N LYS A 41 -7.81 -0.81 -12.74
CA LYS A 41 -8.77 -1.92 -12.93
C LYS A 41 -9.97 -1.84 -11.98
N GLY A 42 -9.88 -0.99 -10.96
CA GLY A 42 -10.88 -0.91 -9.88
C GLY A 42 -10.40 -1.57 -8.59
N LEU A 43 -11.16 -1.37 -7.54
CA LEU A 43 -10.88 -1.95 -6.22
C LEU A 43 -11.06 -3.48 -6.27
N GLY A 44 -10.13 -4.22 -5.67
CA GLY A 44 -10.16 -5.68 -5.60
C GLY A 44 -9.92 -6.42 -6.93
N SER A 45 -9.55 -5.72 -8.01
CA SER A 45 -9.44 -6.32 -9.36
C SER A 45 -7.99 -6.63 -9.80
N LEU A 46 -7.03 -6.54 -8.88
CA LEU A 46 -5.68 -7.05 -9.13
C LEU A 46 -5.73 -8.58 -9.19
N PHE A 47 -4.90 -9.17 -10.02
CA PHE A 47 -4.80 -10.62 -10.11
C PHE A 47 -3.34 -11.06 -10.24
N ALA A 48 -3.03 -12.23 -9.75
CA ALA A 48 -1.73 -12.86 -9.89
C ALA A 48 -1.86 -14.16 -10.69
N LYS A 49 -1.00 -14.34 -11.68
CA LYS A 49 -0.87 -15.65 -12.34
C LYS A 49 -0.26 -16.66 -11.35
N LYS A 50 -0.55 -17.95 -11.55
CA LYS A 50 0.07 -19.03 -10.76
C LYS A 50 1.60 -18.86 -10.75
N ASN A 51 2.21 -19.05 -9.57
CA ASN A 51 3.64 -18.91 -9.35
C ASN A 51 4.21 -17.48 -9.53
N THR A 52 3.38 -16.46 -9.52
CA THR A 52 3.87 -15.08 -9.56
C THR A 52 4.82 -14.80 -8.39
N ILE A 53 5.95 -14.17 -8.71
CA ILE A 53 6.90 -13.67 -7.71
C ILE A 53 6.94 -12.15 -7.81
N LEU A 54 6.60 -11.47 -6.72
CA LEU A 54 6.78 -10.02 -6.57
C LEU A 54 8.12 -9.76 -5.90
N ASN A 55 8.95 -8.94 -6.54
CA ASN A 55 10.21 -8.48 -5.97
C ASN A 55 10.07 -6.99 -5.64
N PHE A 56 10.15 -6.66 -4.37
CA PHE A 56 10.03 -5.30 -3.87
C PHE A 56 11.35 -4.50 -3.91
N GLY A 57 12.45 -5.11 -4.38
CA GLY A 57 13.78 -4.51 -4.30
C GLY A 57 14.13 -4.17 -2.84
N ASN A 58 14.62 -2.97 -2.58
CA ASN A 58 14.88 -2.46 -1.23
C ASN A 58 13.67 -1.70 -0.64
N SER A 59 12.56 -1.61 -1.35
CA SER A 59 11.44 -0.75 -0.97
C SER A 59 10.58 -1.34 0.15
N GLY A 60 10.87 -0.99 1.38
CA GLY A 60 10.03 -1.32 2.53
C GLY A 60 8.65 -0.65 2.48
N THR A 61 8.53 0.50 1.81
CA THR A 61 7.25 1.19 1.60
C THR A 61 6.39 0.40 0.63
N LEU A 62 6.92 0.06 -0.55
CA LEU A 62 6.20 -0.74 -1.54
C LEU A 62 5.71 -2.06 -0.94
N ALA A 63 6.59 -2.77 -0.23
CA ALA A 63 6.24 -4.03 0.42
C ALA A 63 5.03 -3.88 1.34
N ARG A 64 5.03 -2.88 2.23
CA ARG A 64 3.92 -2.69 3.18
C ARG A 64 2.61 -2.28 2.52
N LEU A 65 2.67 -1.33 1.59
CA LEU A 65 1.47 -0.83 0.92
C LEU A 65 0.84 -1.90 0.02
N LEU A 66 1.67 -2.58 -0.79
CA LEU A 66 1.16 -3.57 -1.73
C LEU A 66 0.66 -4.83 -1.03
N ILE A 67 1.35 -5.31 0.02
CA ILE A 67 0.85 -6.41 0.85
C ILE A 67 -0.49 -6.02 1.50
N GLY A 68 -0.65 -4.77 1.96
CA GLY A 68 -1.94 -4.27 2.46
C GLY A 68 -3.06 -4.43 1.45
N ILE A 69 -2.86 -3.99 0.20
CA ILE A 69 -3.85 -4.13 -0.87
C ILE A 69 -4.13 -5.60 -1.19
N LEU A 70 -3.08 -6.41 -1.35
CA LEU A 70 -3.20 -7.79 -1.80
C LEU A 70 -3.83 -8.70 -0.75
N SER A 71 -3.65 -8.40 0.55
CA SER A 71 -4.21 -9.20 1.64
C SER A 71 -5.73 -9.31 1.59
N THR A 72 -6.40 -8.31 1.04
CA THR A 72 -7.86 -8.23 0.92
C THR A 72 -8.36 -8.32 -0.52
N THR A 73 -7.47 -8.59 -1.47
CA THR A 73 -7.82 -8.81 -2.88
C THR A 73 -8.06 -10.31 -3.10
N ASP A 74 -9.20 -10.67 -3.66
CA ASP A 74 -9.61 -12.06 -3.82
C ASP A 74 -8.63 -12.85 -4.71
N ASN A 75 -8.49 -14.16 -4.44
CA ASN A 75 -7.72 -15.11 -5.25
C ASN A 75 -6.25 -14.73 -5.50
N ILE A 76 -5.60 -14.11 -4.52
CA ILE A 76 -4.18 -13.84 -4.58
C ILE A 76 -3.39 -14.95 -3.88
N GLU A 77 -2.58 -15.65 -4.64
CA GLU A 77 -1.58 -16.59 -4.14
C GLU A 77 -0.26 -16.34 -4.88
N LEU A 78 0.77 -15.89 -4.18
CA LEU A 78 2.05 -15.51 -4.78
C LEU A 78 3.21 -15.57 -3.79
N LYS A 79 4.44 -15.56 -4.34
CA LYS A 79 5.67 -15.40 -3.55
C LYS A 79 6.07 -13.93 -3.51
N ILE A 80 6.53 -13.47 -2.34
CA ILE A 80 7.02 -12.12 -2.12
C ILE A 80 8.45 -12.16 -1.63
N ARG A 81 9.29 -11.27 -2.17
CA ARG A 81 10.69 -11.13 -1.77
C ARG A 81 11.16 -9.68 -1.92
N GLY A 82 12.24 -9.36 -1.26
CA GLY A 82 13.01 -8.14 -1.48
C GLY A 82 14.44 -8.46 -1.93
N ASP A 83 15.29 -7.46 -1.87
CA ASP A 83 16.73 -7.62 -1.94
C ASP A 83 17.28 -8.18 -0.62
N HIS A 84 18.60 -8.33 -0.53
CA HIS A 84 19.27 -8.83 0.66
C HIS A 84 18.98 -7.96 1.93
N SER A 85 18.94 -6.64 1.79
CA SER A 85 18.65 -5.72 2.90
C SER A 85 17.20 -5.83 3.36
N LEU A 86 16.24 -5.77 2.43
CA LEU A 86 14.81 -5.86 2.76
C LEU A 86 14.44 -7.23 3.34
N ASN A 87 15.05 -8.31 2.85
CA ASN A 87 14.81 -9.66 3.34
C ASN A 87 15.25 -9.87 4.80
N ARG A 88 16.17 -9.06 5.31
CA ARG A 88 16.60 -9.10 6.72
C ARG A 88 15.66 -8.32 7.66
N ARG A 89 14.84 -7.43 7.12
CA ARG A 89 13.92 -6.61 7.93
C ARG A 89 12.75 -7.43 8.45
N SER A 90 12.42 -7.26 9.72
CA SER A 90 11.23 -7.88 10.29
C SER A 90 9.95 -7.24 9.74
N MET A 91 9.07 -8.08 9.22
CA MET A 91 7.72 -7.72 8.78
C MET A 91 6.64 -8.19 9.76
N ARG A 92 7.03 -8.58 10.99
CA ARG A 92 6.11 -9.16 12.00
C ARG A 92 4.85 -8.32 12.20
N LYS A 93 4.99 -7.00 12.43
CA LYS A 93 3.83 -6.13 12.65
C LYS A 93 2.89 -6.07 11.45
N LEU A 94 3.44 -6.03 10.23
CA LEU A 94 2.65 -6.05 9.01
C LEU A 94 1.92 -7.38 8.83
N ILE A 95 2.64 -8.50 8.96
CA ILE A 95 2.09 -9.85 8.79
C ILE A 95 0.95 -10.07 9.78
N ASN A 96 1.14 -9.75 11.06
CA ASN A 96 0.10 -9.89 12.07
C ASN A 96 -1.15 -9.07 11.71
N LEU A 97 -0.99 -7.79 11.34
CA LEU A 97 -2.11 -6.93 10.95
C LEU A 97 -2.86 -7.45 9.73
N MET A 98 -2.14 -7.95 8.71
CA MET A 98 -2.78 -8.48 7.50
C MET A 98 -3.45 -9.83 7.79
N SER A 99 -2.94 -10.60 8.75
CA SER A 99 -3.60 -11.82 9.21
C SER A 99 -4.90 -11.54 9.97
N GLU A 100 -5.03 -10.40 10.65
CA GLU A 100 -6.31 -9.97 11.24
C GLU A 100 -7.39 -9.72 10.17
N PHE A 101 -7.01 -9.27 8.95
CA PHE A 101 -7.90 -9.19 7.81
C PHE A 101 -8.21 -10.56 7.16
N GLY A 102 -7.50 -11.63 7.56
CA GLY A 102 -7.68 -13.00 7.10
C GLY A 102 -6.61 -13.52 6.14
N ALA A 103 -5.60 -12.74 5.79
CA ALA A 103 -4.52 -13.21 4.93
C ALA A 103 -3.59 -14.22 5.64
N THR A 104 -3.01 -15.14 4.87
CA THR A 104 -2.09 -16.15 5.38
C THR A 104 -0.70 -15.97 4.77
N PHE A 105 0.33 -16.17 5.61
CA PHE A 105 1.74 -16.10 5.22
C PHE A 105 2.45 -17.41 5.55
N LEU A 106 3.22 -17.94 4.60
CA LEU A 106 3.92 -19.21 4.74
C LEU A 106 5.42 -19.05 4.46
N PRO A 107 6.29 -19.79 5.20
CA PRO A 107 5.94 -20.68 6.30
C PRO A 107 5.42 -19.91 7.52
N LYS A 108 4.58 -20.56 8.32
CA LYS A 108 4.08 -19.97 9.58
C LYS A 108 5.25 -19.58 10.49
N ASN A 109 5.05 -18.53 11.30
CA ASN A 109 6.04 -18.02 12.26
C ASN A 109 7.34 -17.45 11.64
N LYS A 110 7.41 -17.35 10.31
CA LYS A 110 8.45 -16.60 9.63
C LYS A 110 7.99 -15.16 9.37
N PHE A 111 8.81 -14.18 9.75
CA PHE A 111 8.48 -12.76 9.66
C PHE A 111 9.46 -11.97 8.80
N GLN A 112 10.17 -12.64 7.93
CA GLN A 112 11.15 -12.06 7.00
C GLN A 112 10.94 -12.68 5.62
N PHE A 113 11.18 -11.89 4.57
CA PHE A 113 11.13 -12.42 3.21
C PHE A 113 12.27 -13.43 2.93
N PRO A 114 12.12 -14.30 1.94
CA PRO A 114 10.94 -14.51 1.11
C PRO A 114 9.84 -15.27 1.83
N LEU A 115 8.59 -14.96 1.46
CA LEU A 115 7.37 -15.60 1.97
C LEU A 115 6.42 -15.92 0.83
N LYS A 116 5.55 -16.91 1.03
CA LYS A 116 4.34 -17.09 0.25
C LYS A 116 3.19 -16.38 0.97
N MET A 117 2.42 -15.63 0.22
CA MET A 117 1.23 -14.92 0.71
C MET A 117 0.00 -15.48 0.01
N ILE A 118 -1.06 -15.69 0.79
CA ILE A 118 -2.38 -16.11 0.32
C ILE A 118 -3.37 -15.09 0.90
N SER A 119 -4.16 -14.46 0.03
CA SER A 119 -5.19 -13.52 0.45
C SER A 119 -6.40 -14.24 1.05
N THR A 120 -7.29 -13.48 1.66
CA THR A 120 -8.58 -13.99 2.12
C THR A 120 -9.66 -13.74 1.07
N GLU A 121 -10.61 -14.66 0.97
CA GLU A 121 -11.82 -14.50 0.14
C GLU A 121 -12.87 -13.64 0.86
N LEU A 122 -12.82 -13.55 2.18
CA LEU A 122 -13.73 -12.77 3.00
C LEU A 122 -12.97 -11.82 3.92
N PRO A 123 -12.44 -10.70 3.41
CA PRO A 123 -11.74 -9.71 4.22
C PRO A 123 -12.72 -8.96 5.13
N ILE A 124 -12.55 -9.07 6.44
CA ILE A 124 -13.38 -8.39 7.44
C ILE A 124 -12.63 -7.18 7.99
N ALA A 125 -13.36 -6.09 8.21
CA ALA A 125 -12.82 -4.87 8.80
C ALA A 125 -12.29 -5.09 10.22
N ILE A 126 -11.19 -4.40 10.56
CA ILE A 126 -10.53 -4.50 11.86
C ILE A 126 -10.52 -3.16 12.61
N ASN A 127 -10.22 -3.23 13.91
CA ASN A 127 -9.90 -2.07 14.73
C ASN A 127 -8.40 -2.05 15.03
N TYR A 128 -7.70 -1.01 14.56
CA TYR A 128 -6.26 -0.88 14.70
C TYR A 128 -5.87 0.34 15.53
N ARG A 129 -5.06 0.14 16.56
CA ARG A 129 -4.39 1.23 17.29
C ARG A 129 -3.05 1.52 16.64
N ALA A 130 -2.96 2.63 15.92
CA ALA A 130 -1.76 3.01 15.19
C ALA A 130 -0.68 3.52 16.17
N GLY A 131 0.54 3.00 15.99
CA GLY A 131 1.74 3.61 16.53
C GLY A 131 2.32 4.64 15.55
N VAL A 132 3.57 4.99 15.71
CA VAL A 132 4.28 6.04 14.92
C VAL A 132 4.49 5.68 13.43
N SER A 133 4.25 4.45 13.02
CA SER A 133 4.52 4.01 11.65
C SER A 133 3.41 4.40 10.68
N ALA A 134 3.64 5.46 9.90
CA ALA A 134 2.75 5.84 8.80
C ALA A 134 2.58 4.75 7.73
N GLN A 135 3.61 3.93 7.49
CA GLN A 135 3.54 2.84 6.50
C GLN A 135 2.60 1.70 6.93
N LEU A 136 2.62 1.32 8.21
CA LEU A 136 1.66 0.32 8.73
C LEU A 136 0.23 0.87 8.74
N LYS A 137 0.06 2.13 9.14
CA LYS A 137 -1.23 2.83 9.05
C LYS A 137 -1.76 2.81 7.61
N SER A 138 -0.92 3.18 6.65
CA SER A 138 -1.30 3.15 5.23
C SER A 138 -1.65 1.76 4.73
N ALA A 139 -0.92 0.73 5.15
CA ALA A 139 -1.24 -0.66 4.80
C ALA A 139 -2.65 -1.06 5.29
N VAL A 140 -2.98 -0.72 6.55
CA VAL A 140 -4.31 -0.98 7.12
C VAL A 140 -5.41 -0.18 6.41
N ILE A 141 -5.15 1.10 6.06
CA ILE A 141 -6.08 1.92 5.27
C ILE A 141 -6.38 1.23 3.93
N LEU A 142 -5.34 0.85 3.20
CA LEU A 142 -5.47 0.24 1.88
C LEU A 142 -6.15 -1.14 1.93
N ALA A 143 -5.86 -1.95 2.94
CA ALA A 143 -6.57 -3.20 3.18
C ALA A 143 -8.07 -2.94 3.50
N GLY A 144 -8.36 -1.97 4.37
CA GLY A 144 -9.70 -1.59 4.76
C GLY A 144 -10.59 -1.13 3.59
N LEU A 145 -10.00 -0.56 2.53
CA LEU A 145 -10.78 -0.16 1.34
C LEU A 145 -11.47 -1.34 0.66
N ASN A 146 -10.89 -2.54 0.71
CA ASN A 146 -11.45 -3.72 0.07
C ASN A 146 -12.07 -4.73 1.05
N SER A 147 -12.08 -4.43 2.34
CA SER A 147 -12.73 -5.26 3.37
C SER A 147 -14.24 -4.99 3.46
N TYR A 148 -14.98 -5.94 4.05
CA TYR A 148 -16.38 -5.74 4.42
C TYR A 148 -16.46 -5.02 5.76
N GLY A 149 -17.37 -4.03 5.86
CA GLY A 149 -17.59 -3.24 7.06
C GLY A 149 -16.74 -1.96 7.11
N THR A 150 -16.49 -1.45 8.31
CA THR A 150 -15.74 -0.21 8.55
C THR A 150 -14.49 -0.48 9.38
N THR A 151 -13.33 -0.38 8.74
CA THR A 151 -12.04 -0.43 9.45
C THR A 151 -11.84 0.87 10.21
N THR A 152 -11.55 0.75 11.52
CA THR A 152 -11.31 1.89 12.40
C THR A 152 -9.84 1.95 12.81
N ILE A 153 -9.19 3.08 12.56
CA ILE A 153 -7.83 3.33 13.02
C ILE A 153 -7.86 4.43 14.09
N ILE A 154 -7.28 4.14 15.24
CA ILE A 154 -7.13 5.09 16.34
C ILE A 154 -5.68 5.54 16.36
N GLU A 155 -5.43 6.80 16.02
CA GLU A 155 -4.10 7.40 15.99
C GLU A 155 -3.90 8.24 17.27
N ASN A 156 -3.03 7.76 18.15
CA ASN A 156 -2.69 8.48 19.37
C ASN A 156 -1.57 9.50 19.13
N GLU A 157 -0.60 9.15 18.27
CA GLU A 157 0.53 9.97 17.90
C GLU A 157 0.44 10.35 16.43
N LYS A 158 0.73 11.60 16.10
CA LYS A 158 0.67 12.13 14.74
C LYS A 158 1.74 11.45 13.88
N SER A 159 1.30 10.83 12.78
CA SER A 159 2.18 10.32 11.74
C SER A 159 1.82 10.95 10.39
N ARG A 160 2.65 10.71 9.34
CA ARG A 160 2.39 11.23 7.99
C ARG A 160 1.01 10.79 7.50
N ASP A 161 0.26 11.69 6.88
CA ASP A 161 -1.15 11.51 6.48
C ASP A 161 -1.37 11.56 4.95
N HIS A 162 -0.34 11.29 4.16
CA HIS A 162 -0.39 11.38 2.71
C HIS A 162 -1.47 10.45 2.11
N THR A 163 -1.60 9.22 2.63
CA THR A 163 -2.61 8.25 2.16
C THR A 163 -4.02 8.75 2.43
N GLU A 164 -4.27 9.27 3.62
CA GLU A 164 -5.57 9.83 3.99
C GLU A 164 -5.93 11.02 3.10
N ASN A 165 -4.97 11.91 2.85
CA ASN A 165 -5.20 13.11 2.05
C ASN A 165 -5.49 12.76 0.59
N ILE A 166 -4.76 11.81 -0.01
CA ILE A 166 -5.04 11.33 -1.36
C ILE A 166 -6.42 10.67 -1.44
N LEU A 167 -6.77 9.82 -0.48
CA LEU A 167 -8.05 9.12 -0.50
C LEU A 167 -9.24 10.06 -0.35
N LYS A 168 -9.12 11.14 0.43
CA LYS A 168 -10.18 12.17 0.53
C LYS A 168 -10.47 12.86 -0.81
N LEU A 169 -9.47 12.98 -1.69
CA LEU A 169 -9.64 13.61 -3.00
C LEU A 169 -10.38 12.71 -4.00
N ILE A 170 -10.32 11.40 -3.83
CA ILE A 170 -10.77 10.43 -4.83
C ILE A 170 -11.92 9.54 -4.36
N SER A 171 -12.30 9.63 -3.07
CA SER A 171 -13.34 8.77 -2.52
C SER A 171 -13.96 9.33 -1.25
N ASN A 172 -15.21 8.96 -1.02
CA ASN A 172 -15.90 9.16 0.26
C ASN A 172 -15.73 7.96 1.22
N ALA A 173 -14.84 7.02 0.89
CA ALA A 173 -14.55 5.84 1.70
C ALA A 173 -13.92 6.19 3.04
N ILE A 174 -13.21 7.32 3.14
CA ILE A 174 -12.46 7.72 4.33
C ILE A 174 -13.15 8.88 5.05
N LYS A 175 -13.35 8.71 6.36
CA LYS A 175 -13.85 9.77 7.26
C LYS A 175 -12.87 9.93 8.41
N ILE A 176 -12.54 11.18 8.75
CA ILE A 176 -11.63 11.49 9.85
C ILE A 176 -12.39 12.28 10.91
N LYS A 177 -12.43 11.75 12.12
CA LYS A 177 -12.97 12.42 13.31
C LYS A 177 -11.81 12.77 14.24
N LYS A 178 -11.74 14.00 14.69
CA LYS A 178 -10.77 14.47 15.69
C LYS A 178 -11.52 14.86 16.94
N ASN A 179 -11.15 14.23 18.04
CA ASN A 179 -11.53 14.59 19.40
C ASN A 179 -10.23 14.53 20.21
N LYS A 180 -10.20 14.08 21.44
CA LYS A 180 -8.97 13.81 22.21
C LYS A 180 -7.97 12.92 21.44
N LYS A 181 -8.48 12.05 20.53
CA LYS A 181 -7.70 11.20 19.62
C LYS A 181 -8.20 11.39 18.18
N LYS A 182 -7.35 11.03 17.21
CA LYS A 182 -7.75 11.02 15.79
C LYS A 182 -8.26 9.62 15.42
N PHE A 183 -9.50 9.56 14.93
CA PHE A 183 -10.13 8.37 14.40
C PHE A 183 -10.19 8.46 12.89
N ILE A 184 -9.69 7.44 12.20
CA ILE A 184 -9.76 7.30 10.76
C ILE A 184 -10.67 6.09 10.49
N LEU A 185 -11.80 6.35 9.86
CA LEU A 185 -12.81 5.35 9.51
C LEU A 185 -12.72 5.09 8.01
N ILE A 186 -12.52 3.85 7.63
CA ILE A 186 -12.48 3.41 6.24
C ILE A 186 -13.68 2.51 5.99
N VAL A 187 -14.63 3.01 5.21
CA VAL A 187 -15.78 2.23 4.76
C VAL A 187 -15.36 1.43 3.54
N GLY A 188 -15.33 0.12 3.66
CA GLY A 188 -14.88 -0.77 2.60
C GLY A 188 -15.83 -0.83 1.41
N LYS A 189 -15.35 -1.36 0.29
CA LYS A 189 -16.08 -1.57 -0.97
C LYS A 189 -16.67 -0.30 -1.60
N LYS A 190 -16.13 0.88 -1.27
CA LYS A 190 -16.53 2.16 -1.89
C LYS A 190 -15.70 2.43 -3.14
N THR A 191 -16.33 3.06 -4.12
CA THR A 191 -15.68 3.42 -5.39
C THR A 191 -14.54 4.41 -5.18
N LEU A 192 -13.46 4.22 -5.93
CA LEU A 192 -12.34 5.14 -6.03
C LEU A 192 -12.36 5.81 -7.40
N ASN A 193 -12.32 7.13 -7.44
CA ASN A 193 -12.23 7.90 -8.66
C ASN A 193 -10.78 7.94 -9.18
N PRO A 194 -10.58 8.15 -10.49
CA PRO A 194 -9.25 8.35 -11.03
C PRO A 194 -8.58 9.59 -10.44
N LEU A 195 -7.26 9.53 -10.31
CA LEU A 195 -6.45 10.60 -9.77
C LEU A 195 -5.55 11.19 -10.87
N ASN A 196 -5.58 12.51 -11.02
CA ASN A 196 -4.58 13.26 -11.79
C ASN A 196 -3.74 14.07 -10.80
N ILE A 197 -2.47 13.70 -10.67
CA ILE A 197 -1.57 14.30 -9.67
C ILE A 197 -0.26 14.75 -10.31
N LYS A 198 0.26 15.87 -9.84
CA LYS A 198 1.67 16.27 -10.01
C LYS A 198 2.38 15.99 -8.69
N VAL A 199 3.34 15.07 -8.72
CA VAL A 199 4.12 14.69 -7.53
C VAL A 199 5.01 15.86 -7.15
N PRO A 200 4.95 16.37 -5.90
CA PRO A 200 5.85 17.42 -5.44
C PRO A 200 7.28 16.90 -5.29
N GLY A 201 8.23 17.82 -5.13
CA GLY A 201 9.61 17.45 -4.76
C GLY A 201 9.65 16.75 -3.41
N ASP A 202 10.69 15.93 -3.19
CA ASP A 202 10.90 15.24 -1.92
C ASP A 202 11.73 16.12 -0.97
N PRO A 203 11.12 16.69 0.08
CA PRO A 203 11.84 17.53 1.03
C PRO A 203 12.89 16.74 1.84
N SER A 204 12.70 15.44 2.02
CA SER A 204 13.66 14.61 2.74
C SER A 204 14.96 14.46 1.95
N SER A 205 14.87 14.27 0.63
CA SER A 205 16.05 14.26 -0.24
C SER A 205 16.70 15.65 -0.36
N ALA A 206 15.89 16.71 -0.40
CA ALA A 206 16.40 18.08 -0.45
C ALA A 206 17.16 18.49 0.81
N ALA A 207 16.79 17.96 1.97
CA ALA A 207 17.41 18.30 3.26
C ALA A 207 18.92 18.01 3.29
N PHE A 208 19.40 16.98 2.59
CA PHE A 208 20.83 16.70 2.48
C PHE A 208 21.60 17.82 1.77
N PHE A 209 21.02 18.41 0.73
CA PHE A 209 21.63 19.54 0.03
C PHE A 209 21.57 20.83 0.86
N VAL A 210 20.45 21.07 1.54
CA VAL A 210 20.30 22.24 2.44
C VAL A 210 21.28 22.17 3.61
N ALA A 211 21.60 21.00 4.13
CA ALA A 211 22.56 20.84 5.22
C ALA A 211 24.02 21.03 4.80
N LEU A 212 24.32 21.08 3.50
CA LEU A 212 25.65 21.29 2.94
C LEU A 212 25.92 22.75 2.56
N THR A 213 24.91 23.61 2.64
CA THR A 213 25.00 25.08 2.41
C THR A 213 25.01 25.86 3.71
#